data_a9c122177fd42102d98639f334643115
#
_entry.id   a9c122177fd42102d98639f334643115
#
_cell.length_a   1.000
_cell.length_b   1.000
_cell.length_c   1.000
_cell.angle_alpha   90.00
_cell.angle_beta   90.00
_cell.angle_gamma   90.00
#
_symmetry.space_group_name_H-M   'P 1'
#
loop_
_entity.id
_entity.type
_entity.pdbx_description
1 polymer ?
#
loop_
_entity_poly.entity_id
_entity_poly.type
_entity_poly.pdbx_seq_one_letter_code
_entity_poly.pdbx_strand_id
1 'polypeptide(L)'
;MKKISLLLAGLLSIFLVACSNQKNADGKLNIVTTFYPVYEFTKQVAGDEANVELLIGAGTEPHDYEPSAKAVAKIQDADAFVYENENMETWVPDTLKTLKNKEEKVIKATGNMLLLPGGEEEEDHDHGEEGHHHEYDPHVWLSPKRAIKMVEHIRDSLSKAYPNKKAAFEKNAAAYIKKLEALDKEYEAGLANAKQKSFVTQHAAFNYLALDYGLKQVPISGL
;
A
#
# COMPACT_ATOMS: atom_id res chain seq x y z
N MET A 1 38.23 -4.77 -51.77
CA MET A 1 36.93 -5.27 -51.27
C MET A 1 36.94 -5.83 -49.83
N LYS A 2 38.08 -6.27 -49.28
CA LYS A 2 38.16 -6.81 -47.90
C LYS A 2 38.18 -5.77 -46.77
N LYS A 3 38.44 -4.50 -47.03
CA LYS A 3 38.52 -3.43 -46.02
C LYS A 3 37.17 -2.73 -45.74
N ILE A 4 36.19 -2.85 -46.61
CA ILE A 4 34.85 -2.26 -46.45
C ILE A 4 33.97 -3.17 -45.58
N SER A 5 34.16 -4.50 -45.61
CA SER A 5 33.41 -5.45 -44.80
C SER A 5 33.69 -5.37 -43.28
N LEU A 6 34.91 -4.91 -42.88
CA LEU A 6 35.26 -4.74 -41.48
C LEU A 6 34.66 -3.47 -40.86
N LEU A 7 34.39 -2.43 -41.64
CA LEU A 7 33.78 -1.19 -41.17
C LEU A 7 32.26 -1.36 -40.97
N LEU A 8 31.59 -2.21 -41.75
CA LEU A 8 30.17 -2.50 -41.57
C LEU A 8 29.90 -3.40 -40.34
N ALA A 9 30.83 -4.31 -40.01
CA ALA A 9 30.71 -5.16 -38.82
C ALA A 9 30.88 -4.38 -37.50
N GLY A 10 31.71 -3.30 -37.53
CA GLY A 10 31.92 -2.42 -36.37
C GLY A 10 30.74 -1.49 -36.06
N LEU A 11 29.96 -1.10 -37.06
CA LEU A 11 28.77 -0.24 -36.86
C LEU A 11 27.52 -1.01 -36.36
N LEU A 12 27.46 -2.32 -36.62
CA LEU A 12 26.32 -3.15 -36.16
C LEU A 12 26.40 -3.54 -34.70
N SER A 13 27.59 -3.43 -34.09
CA SER A 13 27.79 -3.78 -32.66
C SER A 13 27.41 -2.68 -31.68
N ILE A 14 27.10 -1.47 -32.14
CA ILE A 14 26.75 -0.32 -31.27
C ILE A 14 25.26 -0.23 -30.98
N PHE A 15 24.40 -1.00 -31.69
CA PHE A 15 22.95 -0.94 -31.51
C PHE A 15 22.34 -1.94 -30.52
N LEU A 16 23.15 -2.75 -29.80
CA LEU A 16 22.65 -3.81 -28.89
C LEU A 16 22.74 -3.47 -27.40
N VAL A 17 23.01 -2.21 -27.01
CA VAL A 17 23.11 -1.79 -25.60
C VAL A 17 22.03 -0.80 -25.22
N ALA A 18 20.88 -0.80 -25.86
CA ALA A 18 19.77 0.11 -25.54
C ALA A 18 18.51 -0.61 -25.04
N CYS A 19 18.66 -1.68 -24.27
CA CYS A 19 17.55 -2.30 -23.53
C CYS A 19 17.99 -2.56 -22.10
N SER A 20 18.21 -1.51 -21.32
CA SER A 20 18.31 -1.65 -19.87
C SER A 20 17.90 -0.35 -19.19
N ASN A 21 16.85 -0.47 -18.38
CA ASN A 21 16.45 0.51 -17.38
C ASN A 21 16.13 1.91 -17.93
N GLN A 22 14.91 2.11 -18.32
CA GLN A 22 14.36 3.45 -18.48
C GLN A 22 14.21 4.05 -17.06
N LYS A 23 15.34 4.46 -16.45
CA LYS A 23 15.30 5.41 -15.33
C LYS A 23 14.61 6.64 -15.89
N ASN A 24 13.56 7.08 -15.19
CA ASN A 24 12.90 8.31 -15.57
C ASN A 24 13.93 9.40 -15.78
N ALA A 25 13.86 10.10 -16.92
CA ALA A 25 14.78 11.17 -17.27
C ALA A 25 14.76 12.32 -16.23
N ASP A 26 13.72 12.41 -15.40
CA ASP A 26 13.54 13.38 -14.34
C ASP A 26 14.07 12.92 -12.96
N GLY A 27 14.63 11.72 -12.85
CA GLY A 27 15.18 11.16 -11.60
C GLY A 27 14.13 10.78 -10.56
N LYS A 28 12.85 10.78 -10.91
CA LYS A 28 11.76 10.35 -10.04
C LYS A 28 11.69 8.83 -9.95
N LEU A 29 11.24 8.34 -8.79
CA LEU A 29 10.93 6.92 -8.60
C LEU A 29 9.58 6.59 -9.23
N ASN A 30 9.41 5.35 -9.68
CA ASN A 30 8.11 4.78 -10.01
C ASN A 30 7.69 3.87 -8.88
N ILE A 31 6.68 4.27 -8.13
CA ILE A 31 6.14 3.49 -7.01
C ILE A 31 4.75 2.98 -7.39
N VAL A 32 4.54 1.68 -7.26
CA VAL A 32 3.24 1.05 -7.47
C VAL A 32 2.60 0.78 -6.12
N THR A 33 1.33 1.10 -5.99
CA THR A 33 0.53 0.91 -4.77
C THR A 33 -0.75 0.15 -5.07
N THR A 34 -1.34 -0.49 -4.07
CA THR A 34 -2.51 -1.35 -4.25
C THR A 34 -3.81 -0.55 -4.33
N PHE A 35 -4.36 -0.07 -3.23
CA PHE A 35 -5.63 0.63 -3.17
C PHE A 35 -5.49 2.03 -2.56
N TYR A 36 -6.57 2.82 -2.58
CA TYR A 36 -6.50 4.26 -2.40
C TYR A 36 -5.82 4.74 -1.10
N PRO A 37 -6.08 4.20 0.12
CA PRO A 37 -5.38 4.64 1.33
C PRO A 37 -3.86 4.48 1.25
N VAL A 38 -3.39 3.33 0.77
CA VAL A 38 -1.95 3.07 0.59
C VAL A 38 -1.34 4.02 -0.45
N TYR A 39 -2.07 4.25 -1.55
CA TYR A 39 -1.69 5.21 -2.57
C TYR A 39 -1.54 6.62 -2.00
N GLU A 40 -2.55 7.10 -1.26
CA GLU A 40 -2.54 8.46 -0.72
C GLU A 40 -1.41 8.63 0.30
N PHE A 41 -1.23 7.69 1.23
CA PHE A 41 -0.14 7.76 2.20
C PHE A 41 1.23 7.76 1.52
N THR A 42 1.43 6.88 0.55
CA THR A 42 2.67 6.81 -0.22
C THR A 42 2.92 8.10 -1.00
N LYS A 43 1.90 8.65 -1.64
CA LYS A 43 1.98 9.90 -2.40
C LYS A 43 2.31 11.08 -1.50
N GLN A 44 1.71 11.17 -0.32
CA GLN A 44 2.00 12.23 0.65
C GLN A 44 3.45 12.15 1.17
N VAL A 45 3.99 10.96 1.34
CA VAL A 45 5.41 10.77 1.74
C VAL A 45 6.35 11.07 0.57
N ALA A 46 6.07 10.51 -0.59
CA ALA A 46 6.95 10.62 -1.75
C ALA A 46 7.00 12.03 -2.36
N GLY A 47 5.88 12.73 -2.36
CA GLY A 47 5.78 14.06 -2.95
C GLY A 47 6.27 14.08 -4.41
N ASP A 48 7.08 15.06 -4.74
CA ASP A 48 7.65 15.23 -6.08
C ASP A 48 8.80 14.26 -6.41
N GLU A 49 9.25 13.45 -5.43
CA GLU A 49 10.34 12.51 -5.60
C GLU A 49 9.94 11.21 -6.33
N ALA A 50 8.62 10.97 -6.50
CA ALA A 50 8.12 9.79 -7.17
C ALA A 50 6.85 10.04 -8.01
N ASN A 51 6.69 9.20 -9.03
CA ASN A 51 5.41 8.95 -9.68
C ASN A 51 4.77 7.77 -8.96
N VAL A 52 3.64 7.99 -8.29
CA VAL A 52 2.92 6.94 -7.55
C VAL A 52 1.75 6.48 -8.39
N GLU A 53 1.67 5.18 -8.65
CA GLU A 53 0.61 4.54 -9.42
C GLU A 53 -0.31 3.74 -8.50
N LEU A 54 -1.62 3.87 -8.74
CA LEU A 54 -2.68 3.11 -8.07
C LEU A 54 -3.11 1.93 -8.95
N LEU A 55 -3.02 0.69 -8.45
CA LEU A 55 -3.46 -0.51 -9.18
C LEU A 55 -4.97 -0.71 -9.14
N ILE A 56 -5.57 -0.56 -7.96
CA ILE A 56 -6.98 -0.84 -7.72
C ILE A 56 -7.75 0.47 -7.79
N GLY A 57 -8.36 0.73 -8.94
CA GLY A 57 -9.10 1.96 -9.20
C GLY A 57 -10.44 2.02 -8.47
N ALA A 58 -11.05 3.21 -8.51
CA ALA A 58 -12.37 3.43 -7.92
C ALA A 58 -13.42 2.47 -8.48
N GLY A 59 -14.28 1.94 -7.60
CA GLY A 59 -15.35 1.00 -7.96
C GLY A 59 -14.93 -0.47 -8.03
N THR A 60 -13.67 -0.78 -7.76
CA THR A 60 -13.18 -2.15 -7.60
C THR A 60 -13.08 -2.47 -6.11
N GLU A 61 -13.61 -3.62 -5.69
CA GLU A 61 -13.51 -4.10 -4.32
C GLU A 61 -12.09 -4.60 -4.04
N PRO A 62 -11.36 -4.03 -3.06
CA PRO A 62 -9.98 -4.42 -2.81
C PRO A 62 -9.81 -5.85 -2.28
N HIS A 63 -10.77 -6.37 -1.52
CA HIS A 63 -10.73 -7.73 -0.96
C HIS A 63 -10.76 -8.80 -2.05
N ASP A 64 -11.49 -8.54 -3.16
CA ASP A 64 -11.70 -9.49 -4.26
C ASP A 64 -10.75 -9.24 -5.43
N TYR A 65 -9.80 -8.34 -5.28
CA TYR A 65 -8.92 -7.97 -6.39
C TYR A 65 -7.89 -9.05 -6.69
N GLU A 66 -7.83 -9.44 -7.98
CA GLU A 66 -6.81 -10.32 -8.52
C GLU A 66 -5.97 -9.58 -9.57
N PRO A 67 -4.63 -9.60 -9.46
CA PRO A 67 -3.80 -8.83 -10.38
C PRO A 67 -3.74 -9.47 -11.76
N SER A 68 -3.96 -8.66 -12.79
CA SER A 68 -3.70 -9.07 -14.17
C SER A 68 -2.18 -9.26 -14.40
N ALA A 69 -1.80 -10.02 -15.43
CA ALA A 69 -0.40 -10.14 -15.83
C ALA A 69 0.26 -8.76 -16.10
N LYS A 70 -0.50 -7.77 -16.57
CA LYS A 70 -0.03 -6.40 -16.76
C LYS A 70 0.26 -5.71 -15.42
N ALA A 71 -0.57 -5.92 -14.40
CA ALA A 71 -0.36 -5.39 -13.06
C ALA A 71 0.90 -6.01 -12.42
N VAL A 72 1.08 -7.32 -12.54
CA VAL A 72 2.29 -8.01 -12.06
C VAL A 72 3.56 -7.48 -12.75
N ALA A 73 3.50 -7.26 -14.07
CA ALA A 73 4.61 -6.66 -14.80
C ALA A 73 4.95 -5.24 -14.30
N LYS A 74 3.95 -4.41 -14.00
CA LYS A 74 4.16 -3.08 -13.42
C LYS A 74 4.84 -3.16 -12.04
N ILE A 75 4.41 -4.08 -11.18
CA ILE A 75 5.06 -4.32 -9.88
C ILE A 75 6.51 -4.75 -10.09
N GLN A 76 6.77 -5.66 -11.04
CA GLN A 76 8.14 -6.11 -11.37
C GLN A 76 9.04 -4.97 -11.84
N ASP A 77 8.51 -4.02 -12.60
CA ASP A 77 9.29 -2.91 -13.18
C ASP A 77 9.41 -1.70 -12.23
N ALA A 78 8.57 -1.62 -11.19
CA ALA A 78 8.56 -0.51 -10.24
C ALA A 78 9.87 -0.40 -9.44
N ASP A 79 10.22 0.81 -9.02
CA ASP A 79 11.29 1.07 -8.06
C ASP A 79 10.91 0.64 -6.64
N ALA A 80 9.61 0.77 -6.27
CA ALA A 80 9.06 0.22 -5.03
C ALA A 80 7.61 -0.23 -5.24
N PHE A 81 7.21 -1.23 -4.47
CA PHE A 81 5.83 -1.69 -4.38
C PHE A 81 5.35 -1.56 -2.93
N VAL A 82 4.23 -0.85 -2.72
CA VAL A 82 3.66 -0.62 -1.40
C VAL A 82 2.26 -1.22 -1.36
N TYR A 83 2.03 -2.10 -0.41
CA TYR A 83 0.74 -2.73 -0.14
C TYR A 83 0.43 -2.61 1.36
N GLU A 84 -0.79 -2.86 1.78
CA GLU A 84 -1.14 -2.72 3.18
C GLU A 84 -0.66 -3.89 4.03
N ASN A 85 -1.25 -5.05 3.84
CA ASN A 85 -0.87 -6.32 4.47
C ASN A 85 -1.56 -7.51 3.77
N GLU A 86 -1.12 -8.71 4.10
CA GLU A 86 -1.56 -9.96 3.47
C GLU A 86 -3.03 -10.30 3.74
N ASN A 87 -3.68 -9.67 4.74
CA ASN A 87 -5.09 -9.89 5.03
C ASN A 87 -6.01 -9.04 4.15
N MET A 88 -5.52 -7.88 3.65
CA MET A 88 -6.23 -7.08 2.66
C MET A 88 -5.92 -7.57 1.24
N GLU A 89 -4.65 -7.73 0.92
CA GLU A 89 -4.20 -8.12 -0.40
C GLU A 89 -3.69 -9.57 -0.38
N THR A 90 -4.62 -10.52 -0.31
CA THR A 90 -4.34 -11.97 -0.20
C THR A 90 -3.53 -12.54 -1.37
N TRP A 91 -3.57 -11.87 -2.52
CA TRP A 91 -2.82 -12.21 -3.73
C TRP A 91 -1.33 -11.83 -3.67
N VAL A 92 -0.95 -10.92 -2.77
CA VAL A 92 0.42 -10.36 -2.72
C VAL A 92 1.47 -11.43 -2.41
N PRO A 93 1.32 -12.34 -1.42
CA PRO A 93 2.34 -13.35 -1.13
C PRO A 93 2.71 -14.21 -2.35
N ASP A 94 1.74 -14.62 -3.16
CA ASP A 94 2.01 -15.42 -4.35
C ASP A 94 2.62 -14.60 -5.48
N THR A 95 2.18 -13.36 -5.66
CA THR A 95 2.81 -12.43 -6.60
C THR A 95 4.28 -12.20 -6.25
N LEU A 96 4.61 -11.96 -4.98
CA LEU A 96 5.98 -11.72 -4.54
C LEU A 96 6.93 -12.89 -4.84
N LYS A 97 6.45 -14.14 -4.77
CA LYS A 97 7.23 -15.33 -5.15
C LYS A 97 7.67 -15.31 -6.62
N THR A 98 6.94 -14.60 -7.48
CA THR A 98 7.25 -14.49 -8.91
C THR A 98 8.23 -13.36 -9.22
N LEU A 99 8.41 -12.41 -8.31
CA LEU A 99 9.28 -11.26 -8.51
C LEU A 99 10.76 -11.64 -8.30
N LYS A 100 11.62 -11.07 -9.15
CA LYS A 100 13.07 -11.32 -9.08
C LYS A 100 13.77 -10.14 -8.39
N ASN A 101 14.56 -10.43 -7.35
CA ASN A 101 15.48 -9.45 -6.72
C ASN A 101 14.79 -8.14 -6.25
N LYS A 102 13.61 -8.24 -5.63
CA LYS A 102 12.80 -7.07 -5.27
C LYS A 102 12.46 -6.95 -3.76
N GLU A 103 12.91 -7.87 -2.91
CA GLU A 103 12.54 -7.90 -1.48
C GLU A 103 12.80 -6.57 -0.76
N GLU A 104 13.91 -5.90 -1.07
CA GLU A 104 14.25 -4.60 -0.45
C GLU A 104 13.33 -3.44 -0.85
N LYS A 105 12.52 -3.63 -1.89
CA LYS A 105 11.66 -2.61 -2.50
C LYS A 105 10.18 -2.88 -2.28
N VAL A 106 9.86 -3.96 -1.57
CA VAL A 106 8.49 -4.30 -1.18
C VAL A 106 8.25 -3.75 0.21
N ILE A 107 7.24 -2.91 0.35
CA ILE A 107 6.89 -2.24 1.59
C ILE A 107 5.48 -2.67 2.00
N LYS A 108 5.39 -3.38 3.13
CA LYS A 108 4.13 -3.63 3.81
C LYS A 108 3.81 -2.42 4.69
N ALA A 109 2.78 -1.64 4.37
CA ALA A 109 2.50 -0.37 5.01
C ALA A 109 2.20 -0.50 6.52
N THR A 110 1.61 -1.61 6.96
CA THR A 110 1.39 -1.90 8.38
C THR A 110 2.67 -2.29 9.13
N GLY A 111 3.75 -2.65 8.42
CA GLY A 111 5.00 -3.08 9.03
C GLY A 111 4.81 -4.24 10.01
N ASN A 112 5.23 -4.04 11.25
CA ASN A 112 5.08 -5.00 12.35
C ASN A 112 3.95 -4.58 13.31
N MET A 113 2.97 -3.82 12.86
CA MET A 113 1.83 -3.42 13.68
C MET A 113 1.06 -4.66 14.12
N LEU A 114 0.69 -4.70 15.42
CA LEU A 114 -0.19 -5.74 15.93
C LEU A 114 -1.60 -5.54 15.36
N LEU A 115 -2.07 -6.53 14.65
CA LEU A 115 -3.41 -6.55 14.07
C LEU A 115 -4.41 -7.18 15.04
N LEU A 116 -5.67 -6.72 14.98
CA LEU A 116 -6.76 -7.35 15.68
C LEU A 116 -7.11 -8.68 15.01
N PRO A 117 -7.54 -9.70 15.76
CA PRO A 117 -8.09 -10.91 15.16
C PRO A 117 -9.24 -10.57 14.21
N GLY A 118 -9.35 -11.27 13.10
CA GLY A 118 -10.51 -11.24 12.23
C GLY A 118 -11.76 -11.72 13.00
N GLY A 119 -12.94 -11.28 12.62
CA GLY A 119 -14.17 -11.77 13.22
C GLY A 119 -14.36 -13.25 12.94
N GLU A 120 -14.71 -14.04 13.98
CA GLU A 120 -15.32 -15.35 13.77
C GLU A 120 -16.70 -15.07 13.17
N GLU A 121 -16.98 -15.59 11.97
CA GLU A 121 -18.36 -15.71 11.52
C GLU A 121 -19.05 -16.64 12.49
N GLU A 122 -20.06 -16.14 13.25
CA GLU A 122 -21.00 -17.02 13.93
C GLU A 122 -21.58 -17.92 12.84
N GLU A 123 -21.31 -19.24 12.96
CA GLU A 123 -21.85 -20.27 12.09
C GLU A 123 -23.38 -20.23 12.15
N ASP A 124 -24.00 -19.39 11.33
CA ASP A 124 -25.41 -19.51 11.05
C ASP A 124 -25.59 -19.98 9.60
N HIS A 125 -26.18 -21.14 9.52
CA HIS A 125 -26.28 -22.05 8.39
C HIS A 125 -26.86 -21.42 7.12
N ASP A 126 -26.21 -21.84 5.99
CA ASP A 126 -26.82 -22.01 4.68
C ASP A 126 -26.96 -20.78 3.78
N HIS A 127 -25.86 -20.49 3.03
CA HIS A 127 -25.91 -20.18 1.59
C HIS A 127 -24.48 -19.93 1.08
N GLY A 128 -24.05 -20.75 0.11
CA GLY A 128 -22.71 -20.82 -0.45
C GLY A 128 -22.25 -19.55 -1.16
N GLU A 129 -21.63 -18.67 -0.42
CA GLU A 129 -20.63 -17.74 -0.89
C GLU A 129 -19.36 -18.04 -0.07
N GLU A 130 -18.24 -18.24 -0.78
CA GLU A 130 -16.94 -18.48 -0.14
C GLU A 130 -16.55 -17.21 0.62
N GLY A 131 -16.87 -17.17 1.92
CA GLY A 131 -16.45 -16.11 2.84
C GLY A 131 -14.91 -16.10 2.92
N HIS A 132 -14.27 -14.99 2.62
CA HIS A 132 -12.85 -14.81 2.83
C HIS A 132 -12.57 -14.76 4.34
N HIS A 133 -12.06 -15.86 4.90
CA HIS A 133 -11.59 -15.90 6.28
C HIS A 133 -10.30 -15.08 6.39
N HIS A 134 -10.40 -13.87 6.92
CA HIS A 134 -9.24 -13.09 7.30
C HIS A 134 -8.78 -13.50 8.70
N GLU A 135 -7.54 -13.98 8.84
CA GLU A 135 -6.94 -14.30 10.14
C GLU A 135 -6.91 -13.05 11.05
N TYR A 136 -6.72 -11.88 10.44
CA TYR A 136 -6.70 -10.58 11.12
C TYR A 136 -7.54 -9.55 10.36
N ASP A 137 -8.11 -8.59 11.12
CA ASP A 137 -8.81 -7.45 10.55
C ASP A 137 -7.83 -6.54 9.78
N PRO A 138 -8.01 -6.35 8.46
CA PRO A 138 -7.09 -5.57 7.65
C PRO A 138 -7.32 -4.05 7.72
N HIS A 139 -8.45 -3.56 8.25
CA HIS A 139 -8.91 -2.18 8.09
C HIS A 139 -8.19 -1.16 8.99
N VAL A 140 -6.88 -1.27 9.09
CA VAL A 140 -5.99 -0.51 9.98
C VAL A 140 -6.04 1.00 9.71
N TRP A 141 -6.09 1.39 8.44
CA TRP A 141 -6.04 2.80 7.99
C TRP A 141 -7.22 3.64 8.44
N LEU A 142 -8.34 3.02 8.87
CA LEU A 142 -9.54 3.73 9.29
C LEU A 142 -9.43 4.35 10.69
N SER A 143 -8.36 4.07 11.43
CA SER A 143 -8.01 4.79 12.65
C SER A 143 -6.91 5.83 12.36
N PRO A 144 -7.13 7.13 12.61
CA PRO A 144 -6.10 8.16 12.46
C PRO A 144 -4.80 7.86 13.20
N LYS A 145 -4.88 7.29 14.41
CA LYS A 145 -3.71 6.89 15.21
C LYS A 145 -2.85 5.84 14.47
N ARG A 146 -3.51 4.92 13.80
CA ARG A 146 -2.83 3.84 13.05
C ARG A 146 -2.39 4.28 11.67
N ALA A 147 -3.15 5.15 11.01
CA ALA A 147 -2.74 5.80 9.76
C ALA A 147 -1.41 6.56 9.94
N ILE A 148 -1.21 7.25 11.06
CA ILE A 148 0.08 7.88 11.41
C ILE A 148 1.21 6.85 11.39
N LYS A 149 1.02 5.69 12.02
CA LYS A 149 2.03 4.62 12.06
C LYS A 149 2.33 4.05 10.68
N MET A 150 1.32 3.91 9.82
CA MET A 150 1.52 3.48 8.44
C MET A 150 2.35 4.50 7.65
N VAL A 151 2.04 5.79 7.78
CA VAL A 151 2.80 6.87 7.13
C VAL A 151 4.25 6.90 7.62
N GLU A 152 4.49 6.75 8.92
CA GLU A 152 5.83 6.66 9.51
C GLU A 152 6.60 5.47 8.92
N HIS A 153 5.95 4.30 8.83
CA HIS A 153 6.60 3.10 8.31
C HIS A 153 6.93 3.19 6.82
N ILE A 154 6.02 3.75 6.01
CA ILE A 154 6.27 4.02 4.58
C ILE A 154 7.45 4.98 4.44
N ARG A 155 7.49 6.09 5.20
CA ARG A 155 8.60 7.04 5.24
C ARG A 155 9.93 6.36 5.53
N ASP A 156 9.98 5.57 6.58
CA ASP A 156 11.22 4.93 7.04
C ASP A 156 11.71 3.89 6.03
N SER A 157 10.79 3.11 5.46
CA SER A 157 11.11 2.11 4.45
C SER A 157 11.62 2.74 3.16
N LEU A 158 10.96 3.78 2.66
CA LEU A 158 11.42 4.53 1.49
C LEU A 158 12.75 5.24 1.75
N SER A 159 12.94 5.81 2.95
CA SER A 159 14.19 6.46 3.33
C SER A 159 15.36 5.48 3.41
N LYS A 160 15.12 4.26 3.85
CA LYS A 160 16.11 3.18 3.88
C LYS A 160 16.47 2.73 2.47
N ALA A 161 15.47 2.54 1.60
CA ALA A 161 15.68 2.09 0.23
C ALA A 161 16.33 3.18 -0.65
N TYR A 162 16.03 4.45 -0.38
CA TYR A 162 16.48 5.60 -1.16
C TYR A 162 17.07 6.71 -0.28
N PRO A 163 18.26 6.51 0.32
CA PRO A 163 18.85 7.44 1.28
C PRO A 163 19.06 8.87 0.76
N ASN A 164 19.28 9.01 -0.54
CA ASN A 164 19.44 10.31 -1.21
C ASN A 164 18.16 11.14 -1.27
N LYS A 165 16.99 10.53 -1.05
CA LYS A 165 15.67 11.19 -1.02
C LYS A 165 15.09 11.29 0.41
N LYS A 166 15.79 10.78 1.40
CA LYS A 166 15.35 10.71 2.81
C LYS A 166 14.84 12.05 3.35
N ALA A 167 15.60 13.13 3.14
CA ALA A 167 15.22 14.44 3.67
C ALA A 167 13.87 14.94 3.11
N ALA A 168 13.57 14.67 1.84
CA ALA A 168 12.29 15.00 1.24
C ALA A 168 11.17 14.16 1.83
N PHE A 169 11.36 12.83 1.97
CA PHE A 169 10.38 11.92 2.56
C PHE A 169 10.06 12.29 4.01
N GLU A 170 11.08 12.58 4.83
CA GLU A 170 10.90 13.01 6.22
C GLU A 170 10.11 14.33 6.32
N LYS A 171 10.45 15.34 5.50
CA LYS A 171 9.74 16.62 5.45
C LYS A 171 8.27 16.43 5.06
N ASN A 172 8.03 15.67 4.01
CA ASN A 172 6.69 15.46 3.47
C ASN A 172 5.81 14.68 4.47
N ALA A 173 6.34 13.59 5.02
CA ALA A 173 5.66 12.79 6.02
C ALA A 173 5.33 13.60 7.27
N ALA A 174 6.25 14.42 7.78
CA ALA A 174 6.00 15.28 8.93
C ALA A 174 4.85 16.28 8.69
N ALA A 175 4.75 16.82 7.47
CA ALA A 175 3.64 17.73 7.11
C ALA A 175 2.29 17.00 7.05
N TYR A 176 2.26 15.76 6.56
CA TYR A 176 1.04 14.96 6.49
C TYR A 176 0.63 14.41 7.85
N ILE A 177 1.57 13.92 8.65
CA ILE A 177 1.34 13.44 10.02
C ILE A 177 0.68 14.53 10.87
N LYS A 178 1.09 15.81 10.76
CA LYS A 178 0.42 16.91 11.46
C LYS A 178 -1.07 17.02 11.14
N LYS A 179 -1.48 16.71 9.90
CA LYS A 179 -2.90 16.71 9.52
C LYS A 179 -3.63 15.55 10.18
N LEU A 180 -3.00 14.36 10.21
CA LEU A 180 -3.57 13.18 10.86
C LEU A 180 -3.63 13.35 12.39
N GLU A 181 -2.63 13.97 13.02
CA GLU A 181 -2.66 14.33 14.45
C GLU A 181 -3.76 15.34 14.78
N ALA A 182 -4.03 16.31 13.88
CA ALA A 182 -5.15 17.22 14.04
C ALA A 182 -6.48 16.48 13.98
N LEU A 183 -6.63 15.56 13.01
CA LEU A 183 -7.80 14.70 12.87
C LEU A 183 -7.98 13.79 14.10
N ASP A 184 -6.91 13.19 14.61
CA ASP A 184 -6.92 12.38 15.84
C ASP A 184 -7.49 13.18 17.02
N LYS A 185 -7.02 14.41 17.24
CA LYS A 185 -7.53 15.31 18.28
C LYS A 185 -9.00 15.68 18.09
N GLU A 186 -9.45 15.87 16.85
CA GLU A 186 -10.86 16.13 16.55
C GLU A 186 -11.72 14.91 16.91
N TYR A 187 -11.28 13.70 16.61
CA TYR A 187 -11.95 12.46 17.04
C TYR A 187 -11.99 12.36 18.57
N GLU A 188 -10.85 12.56 19.24
CA GLU A 188 -10.80 12.52 20.71
C GLU A 188 -11.76 13.53 21.35
N ALA A 189 -11.72 14.78 20.91
CA ALA A 189 -12.58 15.84 21.43
C ALA A 189 -14.07 15.60 21.13
N GLY A 190 -14.38 15.20 19.90
CA GLY A 190 -15.76 14.94 19.46
C GLY A 190 -16.42 13.73 20.17
N LEU A 191 -15.62 12.73 20.53
CA LEU A 191 -16.10 11.49 21.11
C LEU A 191 -15.98 11.43 22.64
N ALA A 192 -15.21 12.35 23.26
CA ALA A 192 -14.96 12.35 24.71
C ALA A 192 -16.25 12.25 25.55
N ASN A 193 -17.26 13.02 25.19
CA ASN A 193 -18.54 13.11 25.90
C ASN A 193 -19.71 12.46 25.15
N ALA A 194 -19.42 11.61 24.16
CA ALA A 194 -20.44 10.92 23.40
C ALA A 194 -21.26 10.01 24.32
N LYS A 195 -22.57 10.23 24.38
CA LYS A 195 -23.50 9.42 25.18
C LYS A 195 -23.69 8.03 24.59
N GLN A 196 -23.71 7.96 23.26
CA GLN A 196 -23.76 6.71 22.50
C GLN A 196 -22.33 6.24 22.23
N LYS A 197 -21.99 5.08 22.72
CA LYS A 197 -20.65 4.46 22.55
C LYS A 197 -20.63 3.33 21.52
N SER A 198 -21.77 3.03 20.92
CA SER A 198 -21.86 2.04 19.84
C SER A 198 -22.43 2.65 18.57
N PHE A 199 -22.03 2.11 17.44
CA PHE A 199 -22.52 2.48 16.11
C PHE A 199 -22.67 1.24 15.23
N VAL A 200 -23.62 1.29 14.30
CA VAL A 200 -23.95 0.20 13.38
C VAL A 200 -23.31 0.47 12.03
N THR A 201 -22.70 -0.55 11.43
CA THR A 201 -22.11 -0.48 10.10
C THR A 201 -22.61 -1.64 9.24
N GLN A 202 -22.63 -1.47 7.92
CA GLN A 202 -22.91 -2.55 7.00
C GLN A 202 -21.78 -3.58 7.02
N HIS A 203 -20.54 -3.12 6.90
CA HIS A 203 -19.31 -3.91 6.86
C HIS A 203 -18.50 -3.70 8.14
N ALA A 204 -17.85 -4.75 8.65
CA ALA A 204 -17.11 -4.74 9.92
C ALA A 204 -15.71 -4.08 9.80
N ALA A 205 -15.62 -2.92 9.18
CA ALA A 205 -14.34 -2.27 8.86
C ALA A 205 -13.79 -1.33 9.94
N PHE A 206 -14.53 -1.02 10.99
CA PHE A 206 -14.19 0.07 11.92
C PHE A 206 -13.73 -0.40 13.30
N ASN A 207 -13.25 -1.63 13.43
CA ASN A 207 -12.83 -2.18 14.73
C ASN A 207 -11.65 -1.41 15.34
N TYR A 208 -10.67 -1.01 14.52
CA TYR A 208 -9.54 -0.21 14.99
C TYR A 208 -9.93 1.20 15.42
N LEU A 209 -10.84 1.85 14.67
CA LEU A 209 -11.41 3.14 15.07
C LEU A 209 -12.15 3.00 16.40
N ALA A 210 -13.00 1.98 16.52
CA ALA A 210 -13.77 1.73 17.74
C ALA A 210 -12.84 1.51 18.95
N LEU A 211 -11.82 0.65 18.80
CA LEU A 211 -10.84 0.38 19.84
C LEU A 211 -10.09 1.64 20.28
N ASP A 212 -9.57 2.39 19.32
CA ASP A 212 -8.68 3.52 19.60
C ASP A 212 -9.41 4.74 20.20
N TYR A 213 -10.75 4.82 20.04
CA TYR A 213 -11.57 5.92 20.59
C TYR A 213 -12.64 5.45 21.59
N GLY A 214 -12.54 4.24 22.11
CA GLY A 214 -13.43 3.74 23.17
C GLY A 214 -14.88 3.57 22.71
N LEU A 215 -15.08 3.15 21.47
CA LEU A 215 -16.39 2.86 20.87
C LEU A 215 -16.58 1.36 20.67
N LYS A 216 -17.79 0.95 20.33
CA LYS A 216 -18.14 -0.41 19.91
C LYS A 216 -18.81 -0.38 18.55
N GLN A 217 -18.21 -1.05 17.57
CA GLN A 217 -18.84 -1.34 16.29
C GLN A 217 -19.83 -2.50 16.45
N VAL A 218 -20.97 -2.41 15.77
CA VAL A 218 -21.96 -3.48 15.62
C VAL A 218 -22.18 -3.66 14.12
N PRO A 219 -21.50 -4.61 13.47
CA PRO A 219 -21.66 -4.84 12.04
C PRO A 219 -22.96 -5.60 11.76
N ILE A 220 -23.56 -5.36 10.58
CA ILE A 220 -24.68 -6.14 10.05
C ILE A 220 -24.14 -7.31 9.24
N SER A 221 -23.01 -7.11 8.57
CA SER A 221 -22.25 -8.11 7.79
C SER A 221 -20.85 -8.25 8.35
N GLY A 222 -20.21 -9.40 8.13
CA GLY A 222 -18.84 -9.69 8.57
C GLY A 222 -17.74 -8.81 7.95
N LEU A 223 -16.51 -9.21 8.20
CA LEU A 223 -15.30 -8.60 7.60
C LEU A 223 -15.24 -8.86 6.10
#